data_ca0fececca3a509ff7b83d47a1df73a7
#
_entry.id   ca0fececca3a509ff7b83d47a1df73a7
#
_cell.length_a   1.000
_cell.length_b   1.000
_cell.length_c   1.000
_cell.angle_alpha   90.00
_cell.angle_beta   90.00
_cell.angle_gamma   90.00
#
_symmetry.space_group_name_H-M   'P 1'
#
loop_
_entity.id
_entity.type
_entity.pdbx_description
1 polymer ?
#
loop_
_entity_poly.entity_id
_entity_poly.type
_entity_poly.pdbx_seq_one_letter_code
_entity_poly.pdbx_strand_id
1 'polypeptide(L)'
;MSKYQKICTNVKISEIHFKNGTIDIYFKDSDEYNLLIACADCCSESWFELFVDDPIDQIIGKKIQSVQYVKDIDLPPSGVQECDINHVYRINFTDDTHYDFILRNSSNGYYDGWLEIHKKKILKKLII
;
A
#
# COMPACT_ATOMS: atom_id res chain seq x y z
N MET A 1 6.95 10.00 14.19
CA MET A 1 6.56 8.76 13.48
C MET A 1 7.44 8.59 12.25
N SER A 2 8.04 7.45 12.08
CA SER A 2 8.86 7.19 10.89
C SER A 2 7.98 7.01 9.67
N LYS A 3 8.26 7.75 8.59
CA LYS A 3 7.56 7.62 7.31
C LYS A 3 8.26 6.65 6.36
N TYR A 4 9.26 5.95 6.86
CA TYR A 4 10.04 4.99 6.10
C TYR A 4 9.96 3.63 6.78
N GLN A 5 9.56 2.61 6.02
CA GLN A 5 9.50 1.24 6.52
C GLN A 5 10.38 0.36 5.65
N LYS A 6 11.38 -0.24 6.28
CA LYS A 6 12.28 -1.15 5.60
C LYS A 6 11.69 -2.55 5.58
N ILE A 7 11.36 -3.01 4.39
CA ILE A 7 10.93 -4.37 4.16
C ILE A 7 11.96 -4.99 3.23
N CYS A 8 12.86 -5.80 3.76
CA CYS A 8 13.79 -6.52 2.92
C CYS A 8 13.26 -7.92 2.70
N THR A 9 12.92 -8.25 1.46
CA THR A 9 12.60 -9.61 1.10
C THR A 9 13.60 -10.06 0.04
N ASN A 10 14.20 -11.22 0.23
CA ASN A 10 15.04 -11.84 -0.79
C ASN A 10 14.21 -12.68 -1.76
N VAL A 11 12.90 -12.50 -1.76
CA VAL A 11 11.96 -13.32 -2.52
C VAL A 11 11.19 -12.43 -3.48
N LYS A 12 11.00 -12.93 -4.70
CA LYS A 12 10.26 -12.22 -5.73
C LYS A 12 8.77 -12.20 -5.42
N ILE A 13 8.12 -11.08 -5.75
CA ILE A 13 6.67 -10.97 -5.70
C ILE A 13 6.08 -11.91 -6.74
N SER A 14 5.13 -12.75 -6.31
CA SER A 14 4.43 -13.71 -7.19
C SER A 14 3.04 -13.24 -7.58
N GLU A 15 2.35 -12.52 -6.69
CA GLU A 15 0.95 -12.17 -6.88
C GLU A 15 0.60 -10.94 -6.06
N ILE A 16 -0.32 -10.12 -6.58
CA ILE A 16 -0.79 -8.92 -5.90
C ILE A 16 -2.31 -8.87 -6.01
N HIS A 17 -2.95 -8.58 -4.87
CA HIS A 17 -4.38 -8.33 -4.85
C HIS A 17 -4.61 -6.90 -4.37
N PHE A 18 -5.04 -6.04 -5.29
CA PHE A 18 -5.39 -4.66 -5.00
C PHE A 18 -6.87 -4.55 -4.67
N LYS A 19 -7.14 -3.96 -3.51
CA LYS A 19 -8.49 -3.64 -3.05
C LYS A 19 -8.54 -2.17 -2.63
N ASN A 20 -9.74 -1.67 -2.41
CA ASN A 20 -9.92 -0.26 -2.06
C ASN A 20 -9.10 0.16 -0.83
N GLY A 21 -9.16 -0.61 0.24
CA GLY A 21 -8.47 -0.29 1.51
C GLY A 21 -7.27 -1.15 1.83
N THR A 22 -6.93 -2.15 1.00
CA THR A 22 -5.83 -3.07 1.26
C THR A 22 -5.12 -3.47 -0.02
N ILE A 23 -3.83 -3.75 0.11
CA ILE A 23 -3.02 -4.35 -0.96
C ILE A 23 -2.33 -5.57 -0.36
N ASP A 24 -2.62 -6.75 -0.91
CA ASP A 24 -1.98 -7.99 -0.50
C ASP A 24 -0.85 -8.32 -1.47
N ILE A 25 0.36 -8.49 -0.96
CA ILE A 25 1.54 -8.82 -1.75
C ILE A 25 2.05 -10.19 -1.35
N TYR A 26 1.96 -11.15 -2.27
CA TYR A 26 2.39 -12.54 -2.07
C TYR A 26 3.76 -12.77 -2.71
N PHE A 27 4.54 -13.64 -2.11
CA PHE A 27 5.90 -13.94 -2.52
C PHE A 27 6.04 -15.38 -2.99
N LYS A 28 6.96 -15.59 -3.94
CA LYS A 28 7.19 -16.90 -4.54
C LYS A 28 7.64 -17.92 -3.48
N ASP A 29 6.98 -19.08 -3.48
CA ASP A 29 7.30 -20.20 -2.60
C ASP A 29 7.30 -19.85 -1.10
N SER A 30 6.50 -18.88 -0.72
CA SER A 30 6.37 -18.46 0.69
C SER A 30 4.94 -18.57 1.17
N ASP A 31 4.76 -18.91 2.43
CA ASP A 31 3.46 -18.86 3.11
C ASP A 31 3.22 -17.51 3.79
N GLU A 32 4.20 -16.64 3.76
CA GLU A 32 4.07 -15.28 4.28
C GLU A 32 3.70 -14.31 3.17
N TYR A 33 2.89 -13.30 3.51
CA TYR A 33 2.59 -12.20 2.61
C TYR A 33 2.55 -10.89 3.39
N ASN A 34 2.69 -9.77 2.66
CA ASN A 34 2.57 -8.44 3.25
C ASN A 34 1.19 -7.89 2.96
N LEU A 35 0.53 -7.41 4.00
CA LEU A 35 -0.74 -6.73 3.92
C LEU A 35 -0.52 -5.24 4.16
N LEU A 36 -0.75 -4.43 3.12
CA LEU A 36 -0.72 -2.98 3.21
C LEU A 36 -2.13 -2.50 3.49
N ILE A 37 -2.30 -1.69 4.52
CA ILE A 37 -3.61 -1.23 4.97
C ILE A 37 -3.65 0.30 4.93
N ALA A 38 -4.70 0.84 4.31
CA ALA A 38 -5.00 2.26 4.37
C ALA A 38 -5.77 2.54 5.67
N CYS A 39 -5.05 3.01 6.69
CA CYS A 39 -5.62 3.30 8.00
C CYS A 39 -6.12 4.73 8.08
N ALA A 40 -7.11 4.97 8.95
CA ALA A 40 -7.70 6.29 9.12
C ALA A 40 -8.03 6.55 10.57
N ASP A 41 -7.91 7.81 10.98
CA ASP A 41 -8.42 8.28 12.25
C ASP A 41 -9.95 8.15 12.32
N CYS A 42 -10.47 8.14 13.53
CA CYS A 42 -11.92 8.17 13.77
C CYS A 42 -12.59 9.24 12.91
N CYS A 43 -13.71 8.88 12.28
CA CYS A 43 -14.55 9.79 11.48
C CYS A 43 -13.90 10.24 10.17
N SER A 44 -12.82 9.62 9.76
CA SER A 44 -12.24 9.79 8.44
C SER A 44 -12.24 8.46 7.68
N GLU A 45 -12.01 8.53 6.37
CA GLU A 45 -11.94 7.37 5.51
C GLU A 45 -10.65 7.38 4.72
N SER A 46 -10.00 6.22 4.62
CA SER A 46 -8.79 6.06 3.82
C SER A 46 -8.96 4.93 2.82
N TRP A 47 -8.35 5.10 1.65
CA TRP A 47 -8.33 4.09 0.60
C TRP A 47 -7.12 4.29 -0.29
N PHE A 48 -6.83 3.29 -1.12
CA PHE A 48 -5.74 3.36 -2.09
C PHE A 48 -6.25 3.73 -3.48
N GLU A 49 -5.46 4.50 -4.19
CA GLU A 49 -5.64 4.73 -5.63
C GLU A 49 -4.30 4.55 -6.34
N LEU A 50 -4.36 4.05 -7.56
CA LEU A 50 -3.19 3.92 -8.41
C LEU A 50 -3.13 5.08 -9.39
N PHE A 51 -1.91 5.46 -9.79
CA PHE A 51 -1.74 6.42 -10.86
C PHE A 51 -2.27 5.85 -12.18
N VAL A 52 -2.89 6.70 -12.99
CA VAL A 52 -3.41 6.32 -14.31
C VAL A 52 -2.26 5.79 -15.18
N ASP A 53 -2.50 4.71 -15.89
CA ASP A 53 -1.54 4.03 -16.76
C ASP A 53 -0.34 3.42 -16.02
N ASP A 54 -0.47 3.20 -14.72
CA ASP A 54 0.58 2.60 -13.90
C ASP A 54 0.04 1.37 -13.16
N PRO A 55 -0.17 0.24 -13.86
CA PRO A 55 -0.78 -0.94 -13.25
C PRO A 55 0.13 -1.57 -12.21
N ILE A 56 -0.47 -1.98 -11.08
CA ILE A 56 0.30 -2.51 -9.96
C ILE A 56 0.95 -3.87 -10.25
N ASP A 57 0.38 -4.65 -11.16
CA ASP A 57 0.90 -5.97 -11.49
C ASP A 57 2.29 -5.94 -12.18
N GLN A 58 2.74 -4.77 -12.63
CA GLN A 58 4.10 -4.61 -13.17
C GLN A 58 5.20 -4.89 -12.14
N ILE A 59 4.88 -4.89 -10.85
CA ILE A 59 5.87 -5.18 -9.80
C ILE A 59 6.07 -6.68 -9.55
N ILE A 60 5.27 -7.53 -10.18
CA ILE A 60 5.43 -8.99 -10.09
C ILE A 60 6.80 -9.38 -10.61
N GLY A 61 7.51 -10.24 -9.88
CA GLY A 61 8.86 -10.66 -10.19
C GLY A 61 9.96 -9.79 -9.57
N LYS A 62 9.60 -8.68 -8.95
CA LYS A 62 10.55 -7.80 -8.28
C LYS A 62 10.71 -8.16 -6.80
N LYS A 63 11.82 -7.74 -6.20
CA LYS A 63 12.10 -7.92 -4.77
C LYS A 63 11.99 -6.58 -4.07
N ILE A 64 11.18 -6.51 -3.02
CA ILE A 64 10.97 -5.28 -2.26
C ILE A 64 12.18 -5.00 -1.38
N GLN A 65 12.67 -3.76 -1.43
CA GLN A 65 13.69 -3.25 -0.51
C GLN A 65 13.05 -2.47 0.63
N SER A 66 12.14 -1.55 0.32
CA SER A 66 11.53 -0.68 1.32
C SER A 66 10.23 -0.07 0.81
N VAL A 67 9.45 0.47 1.73
CA VAL A 67 8.28 1.31 1.41
C VAL A 67 8.43 2.61 2.17
N GLN A 68 8.22 3.74 1.49
CA GLN A 68 8.39 5.06 2.10
C GLN A 68 7.28 6.03 1.66
N TYR A 69 6.99 6.98 2.55
CA TYR A 69 6.22 8.16 2.20
C TYR A 69 7.09 9.11 1.37
N VAL A 70 6.55 9.66 0.30
CA VAL A 70 7.27 10.56 -0.60
C VAL A 70 6.82 12.00 -0.42
N LYS A 71 5.54 12.27 -0.62
CA LYS A 71 4.98 13.62 -0.59
C LYS A 71 3.46 13.57 -0.61
N ASP A 72 2.84 14.71 -0.31
CA ASP A 72 1.43 14.91 -0.55
C ASP A 72 1.22 15.56 -1.92
N ILE A 73 0.11 15.24 -2.57
CA ILE A 73 -0.25 15.81 -3.85
C ILE A 73 -1.69 16.29 -3.83
N ASP A 74 -1.99 17.24 -4.74
CA ASP A 74 -3.35 17.68 -4.99
C ASP A 74 -4.00 16.78 -6.02
N LEU A 75 -5.24 16.39 -5.73
CA LEU A 75 -6.09 15.63 -6.64
C LEU A 75 -7.47 16.26 -6.68
N PRO A 76 -8.27 16.00 -7.72
CA PRO A 76 -9.66 16.42 -7.71
C PRO A 76 -10.38 15.92 -6.45
N PRO A 77 -11.32 16.71 -5.89
CA PRO A 77 -12.03 16.31 -4.67
C PRO A 77 -12.68 14.94 -4.82
N SER A 78 -12.54 14.11 -3.76
CA SER A 78 -13.14 12.77 -3.75
C SER A 78 -14.67 12.81 -3.62
N GLY A 79 -15.19 13.85 -2.97
CA GLY A 79 -16.61 13.95 -2.67
C GLY A 79 -17.04 13.09 -1.48
N VAL A 80 -16.12 12.41 -0.80
CA VAL A 80 -16.45 11.57 0.35
C VAL A 80 -16.74 12.42 1.57
N GLN A 81 -15.83 13.32 1.92
CA GLN A 81 -16.01 14.34 2.95
C GLN A 81 -15.46 15.69 2.45
N GLU A 82 -15.37 16.67 3.32
CA GLU A 82 -15.02 18.05 2.93
C GLU A 82 -13.56 18.21 2.54
N CYS A 83 -12.65 17.53 3.22
CA CYS A 83 -11.21 17.72 3.08
C CYS A 83 -10.53 16.41 2.71
N ASP A 84 -9.73 16.47 1.64
CA ASP A 84 -8.92 15.33 1.21
C ASP A 84 -7.44 15.60 1.46
N ILE A 85 -6.75 14.57 1.92
CA ILE A 85 -5.29 14.52 1.99
C ILE A 85 -4.84 13.33 1.16
N ASN A 86 -3.85 13.55 0.30
CA ASN A 86 -3.40 12.53 -0.65
C ASN A 86 -1.91 12.29 -0.47
N HIS A 87 -1.57 11.17 0.15
CA HIS A 87 -0.18 10.79 0.43
C HIS A 87 0.34 9.87 -0.66
N VAL A 88 1.46 10.22 -1.26
CA VAL A 88 2.16 9.33 -2.19
C VAL A 88 3.15 8.47 -1.40
N TYR A 89 3.01 7.17 -1.53
CA TYR A 89 3.94 6.18 -1.00
C TYR A 89 4.68 5.50 -2.14
N ARG A 90 5.89 5.05 -1.85
CA ARG A 90 6.76 4.44 -2.85
C ARG A 90 7.27 3.10 -2.35
N ILE A 91 7.12 2.09 -3.20
CA ILE A 91 7.77 0.79 -3.00
C ILE A 91 9.08 0.83 -3.78
N ASN A 92 10.21 0.72 -3.07
CA ASN A 92 11.52 0.63 -3.69
C ASN A 92 11.90 -0.83 -3.87
N PHE A 93 12.48 -1.16 -5.02
CA PHE A 93 12.91 -2.52 -5.33
C PHE A 93 14.44 -2.61 -5.34
N THR A 94 14.94 -3.83 -5.21
CA THR A 94 16.39 -4.08 -5.17
C THR A 94 17.08 -3.82 -6.51
N ASP A 95 16.34 -3.69 -7.60
CA ASP A 95 16.86 -3.39 -8.94
C ASP A 95 16.92 -1.88 -9.24
N ASP A 96 16.82 -1.04 -8.23
CA ASP A 96 16.82 0.43 -8.32
C ASP A 96 15.59 1.02 -9.03
N THR A 97 14.57 0.24 -9.25
CA THR A 97 13.27 0.74 -9.72
C THR A 97 12.33 0.96 -8.54
N HIS A 98 11.21 1.62 -8.79
CA HIS A 98 10.20 1.88 -7.76
C HIS A 98 8.80 1.90 -8.37
N TYR A 99 7.81 1.80 -7.48
CA TYR A 99 6.40 1.93 -7.83
C TYR A 99 5.71 2.85 -6.84
N ASP A 100 5.01 3.86 -7.34
CA ASP A 100 4.30 4.83 -6.50
C ASP A 100 2.80 4.55 -6.51
N PHE A 101 2.17 4.71 -5.36
CA PHE A 101 0.73 4.61 -5.21
C PHE A 101 0.24 5.67 -4.22
N ILE A 102 -1.07 5.87 -4.18
CA ILE A 102 -1.67 6.96 -3.41
C ILE A 102 -2.50 6.37 -2.28
N LEU A 103 -2.32 6.90 -1.07
CA LEU A 103 -3.24 6.71 0.04
C LEU A 103 -4.03 8.00 0.19
N ARG A 104 -5.33 7.93 -0.08
CA ARG A 104 -6.23 9.07 0.10
C ARG A 104 -6.91 8.98 1.45
N ASN A 105 -7.09 10.13 2.08
CA ASN A 105 -7.89 10.27 3.29
C ASN A 105 -8.86 11.41 3.11
N SER A 106 -10.11 11.20 3.48
CA SER A 106 -11.13 12.24 3.44
C SER A 106 -11.75 12.41 4.83
N SER A 107 -11.84 13.66 5.27
CA SER A 107 -12.30 14.00 6.61
C SER A 107 -12.96 15.37 6.63
N ASN A 108 -13.35 15.82 7.82
CA ASN A 108 -13.82 17.20 8.03
C ASN A 108 -12.67 18.20 8.21
N GLY A 109 -11.42 17.79 8.01
CA GLY A 109 -10.24 18.64 8.09
C GLY A 109 -9.38 18.44 9.34
N TYR A 110 -9.81 17.60 10.28
CA TYR A 110 -9.10 17.37 11.54
C TYR A 110 -8.41 16.01 11.63
N TYR A 111 -8.66 15.12 10.69
CA TYR A 111 -8.21 13.74 10.76
C TYR A 111 -7.36 13.41 9.55
N ASP A 112 -6.52 12.41 9.68
CA ASP A 112 -5.60 11.96 8.64
C ASP A 112 -5.64 10.45 8.51
N GLY A 113 -4.97 9.95 7.49
CA GLY A 113 -4.75 8.54 7.25
C GLY A 113 -3.28 8.21 7.13
N TRP A 114 -2.95 6.95 7.29
CA TRP A 114 -1.57 6.47 7.19
C TRP A 114 -1.53 5.04 6.68
N LEU A 115 -0.35 4.64 6.24
CA LEU A 115 -0.10 3.28 5.77
C LEU A 115 0.40 2.43 6.92
N GLU A 116 -0.20 1.23 7.09
CA GLU A 116 0.35 0.18 7.91
C GLU A 116 0.71 -1.02 7.05
N ILE A 117 1.77 -1.70 7.42
CA ILE A 117 2.23 -2.91 6.74
C ILE A 117 2.32 -4.02 7.76
N HIS A 118 1.61 -5.11 7.51
CA HIS A 118 1.56 -6.28 8.38
C HIS A 118 2.08 -7.51 7.65
N LYS A 119 2.91 -8.30 8.33
CA LYS A 119 3.28 -9.62 7.86
C LYS A 119 2.21 -10.61 8.27
N LYS A 120 1.72 -11.37 7.32
CA LYS A 120 0.67 -12.35 7.53
C LYS A 120 1.12 -13.70 7.01
N LYS A 121 0.48 -14.77 7.50
CA LYS A 121 0.67 -16.13 7.00
C LYS A 121 -0.59 -16.61 6.30
N ILE A 122 -0.38 -17.31 5.20
CA ILE A 122 -1.48 -17.98 4.50
C ILE A 122 -1.92 -19.15 5.37
N LEU A 123 -3.21 -19.15 5.74
CA LEU A 123 -3.79 -20.27 6.48
C LEU A 123 -4.12 -21.37 5.49
N LYS A 124 -3.45 -22.50 5.64
CA LYS A 124 -3.80 -23.70 4.87
C LYS A 124 -5.01 -24.35 5.51
N LYS A 125 -6.08 -24.52 4.73
CA LYS A 125 -7.20 -25.33 5.16
C LYS A 125 -6.75 -26.79 5.26
N LEU A 126 -6.96 -27.39 6.43
CA LEU A 126 -6.88 -28.83 6.55
C LEU A 126 -8.04 -29.43 5.79
N ILE A 127 -7.72 -30.14 4.72
CA ILE A 127 -8.71 -30.95 4.02
C ILE A 127 -8.65 -32.32 4.68
N ILE A 128 -9.71 -32.66 5.37
CA ILE A 128 -9.87 -33.97 5.99
C ILE A 128 -10.63 -34.84 5.00
#